data_958ba3a48bd32782ac08ad0280539315
#
_entry.id   958ba3a48bd32782ac08ad0280539315
#
_cell.length_a   1.000
_cell.length_b   1.000
_cell.length_c   1.000
_cell.angle_alpha   90.00
_cell.angle_beta   90.00
_cell.angle_gamma   90.00
#
_symmetry.space_group_name_H-M   'P 1'
#
loop_
_entity.id
_entity.type
_entity.pdbx_description
1 polymer ?
#
loop_
_entity_poly.entity_id
_entity_poly.type
_entity_poly.pdbx_seq_one_letter_code
_entity_poly.pdbx_strand_id
1 'polypeptide(L)'
;MKRLSLLLLSSLAIIGAGCASHKTAPPAGPAPVVQQAKVTAQTPLLLISIDGYRPDYLKRGLSPTLQALADTGVHAQSMQPSFPSLTFPNHYAMVTGLVPDHNGIVNNTMSDPELGKFSIGDRKAVSNGLWWDQATPLWETVDADGMRSATMFWPGSEADIQGRHPDYWKPFDAKVTPDQRVDQVLAWLDLPPDQRPTFITLYFDAVDHQAHEHGPDSAQVNQAVSETDEAMTRLVDGLRQRNLFDHINIIVVSDHGMASVPQENRILIDKLINMKDVDPVTFGVLAGFNPVRKRDFNAVEEQLEQPQQHMHCWDKSRIPARFEYGSNARVPQLVCLADVGWRITTTEYLAKHQGKVSIGDHGYDNADPLMQALFIAHGPAFQSGISFHSFPNVDVYPLMAHILGVTPNFGDGKLEDVQGMLKPTAPAPATIQ
;
A
#
# COMPACT_ATOMS: atom_id res chain seq x y z
N MET A 1 -4.44 -47.11 52.09
CA MET A 1 -4.82 -48.52 52.45
C MET A 1 -5.30 -49.22 51.19
N LYS A 2 -4.65 -50.37 50.84
CA LYS A 2 -5.10 -51.54 50.04
C LYS A 2 -5.34 -51.19 48.49
N ARG A 3 -4.84 -51.96 47.58
CA ARG A 3 -3.93 -53.13 47.29
C ARG A 3 -4.06 -53.29 45.77
N LEU A 4 -3.05 -53.25 45.06
CA LEU A 4 -2.30 -54.22 44.22
C LEU A 4 -3.11 -55.48 43.81
N SER A 5 -3.24 -55.76 42.55
CA SER A 5 -3.30 -57.08 41.96
C SER A 5 -2.75 -57.13 40.55
N LEU A 6 -1.69 -57.82 40.37
CA LEU A 6 -0.99 -58.25 39.17
C LEU A 6 -1.70 -59.47 38.59
N LEU A 7 -1.89 -59.58 37.31
CA LEU A 7 -2.18 -60.83 36.62
C LEU A 7 -1.31 -60.96 35.36
N LEU A 8 -0.33 -61.89 35.45
CA LEU A 8 0.41 -62.42 34.31
C LEU A 8 -0.48 -63.42 33.55
N LEU A 9 -0.47 -63.40 32.24
CA LEU A 9 -0.84 -64.52 31.39
C LEU A 9 0.19 -64.66 30.27
N SER A 10 0.91 -65.79 30.37
CA SER A 10 1.82 -66.36 29.39
C SER A 10 1.03 -66.97 28.20
N SER A 11 1.45 -66.69 26.96
CA SER A 11 0.98 -67.43 25.80
C SER A 11 2.11 -67.84 24.88
N LEU A 12 2.10 -69.06 24.57
CA LEU A 12 2.92 -69.99 23.86
C LEU A 12 3.30 -69.52 22.41
N ALA A 13 4.57 -69.66 22.05
CA ALA A 13 5.07 -69.45 20.71
C ALA A 13 4.84 -70.72 19.86
N ILE A 14 4.23 -70.55 18.69
CA ILE A 14 4.21 -71.56 17.60
C ILE A 14 5.15 -71.08 16.51
N ILE A 15 6.22 -71.83 16.28
CA ILE A 15 7.20 -71.64 15.23
C ILE A 15 6.65 -72.29 13.96
N GLY A 16 6.23 -71.49 13.00
CA GLY A 16 5.90 -71.92 11.63
C GLY A 16 7.03 -71.52 10.65
N ALA A 17 7.78 -72.50 10.20
CA ALA A 17 8.81 -72.28 9.17
C ALA A 17 8.14 -72.13 7.79
N GLY A 18 8.11 -70.87 7.28
CA GLY A 18 7.69 -70.57 5.91
C GLY A 18 8.89 -70.13 5.09
N CYS A 19 9.23 -70.91 4.05
CA CYS A 19 10.24 -70.53 3.04
C CYS A 19 9.80 -69.29 2.28
N ALA A 20 10.41 -68.14 2.56
CA ALA A 20 10.23 -66.91 1.78
C ALA A 20 11.34 -66.82 0.72
N SER A 21 10.98 -66.97 -0.52
CA SER A 21 11.83 -66.66 -1.68
C SER A 21 12.16 -65.16 -1.71
N HIS A 22 13.41 -64.83 -1.53
CA HIS A 22 13.94 -63.47 -1.69
C HIS A 22 13.87 -63.09 -3.17
N LYS A 23 12.89 -62.27 -3.52
CA LYS A 23 12.98 -61.43 -4.73
C LYS A 23 13.85 -60.25 -4.39
N THR A 24 15.07 -60.23 -4.93
CA THR A 24 15.94 -59.03 -4.92
C THR A 24 15.26 -57.91 -5.70
N ALA A 25 14.99 -56.77 -5.03
CA ALA A 25 14.54 -55.57 -5.68
C ALA A 25 15.64 -55.05 -6.66
N PRO A 26 15.30 -54.51 -7.80
CA PRO A 26 16.27 -53.89 -8.71
C PRO A 26 16.97 -52.72 -7.99
N PRO A 27 18.24 -52.39 -8.33
CA PRO A 27 18.95 -51.27 -7.74
C PRO A 27 18.22 -49.99 -8.04
N ALA A 28 18.04 -49.14 -7.01
CA ALA A 28 17.48 -47.81 -7.14
C ALA A 28 18.33 -47.02 -8.15
N GLY A 29 17.68 -46.52 -9.21
CA GLY A 29 18.33 -45.61 -10.15
C GLY A 29 18.83 -44.35 -9.42
N PRO A 30 19.82 -43.64 -9.97
CA PRO A 30 20.34 -42.42 -9.38
C PRO A 30 19.20 -41.45 -9.11
N ALA A 31 19.15 -40.88 -7.91
CA ALA A 31 18.19 -39.85 -7.54
C ALA A 31 18.26 -38.72 -8.59
N PRO A 32 17.11 -38.12 -8.98
CA PRO A 32 17.13 -36.98 -9.85
C PRO A 32 18.01 -35.88 -9.25
N VAL A 33 19.04 -35.50 -10.01
CA VAL A 33 19.83 -34.29 -9.68
C VAL A 33 18.88 -33.13 -9.84
N VAL A 34 18.41 -32.60 -8.71
CA VAL A 34 17.74 -31.30 -8.69
C VAL A 34 18.80 -30.31 -9.17
N GLN A 35 18.75 -29.93 -10.43
CA GLN A 35 19.48 -28.80 -10.93
C GLN A 35 18.98 -27.59 -10.11
N GLN A 36 19.80 -27.15 -9.17
CA GLN A 36 19.63 -25.81 -8.57
C GLN A 36 19.62 -24.84 -9.76
N ALA A 37 18.47 -24.27 -10.06
CA ALA A 37 18.36 -23.17 -10.99
C ALA A 37 19.40 -22.14 -10.56
N LYS A 38 20.28 -21.77 -11.47
CA LYS A 38 21.23 -20.69 -11.28
C LYS A 38 20.39 -19.46 -11.03
N VAL A 39 20.27 -19.02 -9.76
CA VAL A 39 19.69 -17.73 -9.41
C VAL A 39 20.62 -16.70 -10.06
N THR A 40 20.28 -16.27 -11.26
CA THR A 40 20.85 -15.06 -11.83
C THR A 40 20.48 -13.95 -10.86
N ALA A 41 21.47 -13.24 -10.33
CA ALA A 41 21.22 -12.14 -9.39
C ALA A 41 20.25 -11.16 -10.06
N GLN A 42 18.99 -11.19 -9.63
CA GLN A 42 17.96 -10.30 -10.16
C GLN A 42 18.26 -8.88 -9.69
N THR A 43 18.07 -7.92 -10.58
CA THR A 43 18.23 -6.50 -10.26
C THR A 43 17.20 -6.10 -9.20
N PRO A 44 17.59 -5.63 -8.02
CA PRO A 44 16.65 -5.25 -6.99
C PRO A 44 15.75 -4.09 -7.43
N LEU A 45 14.54 -4.04 -6.88
CA LEU A 45 13.60 -2.93 -7.02
C LEU A 45 13.34 -2.32 -5.65
N LEU A 46 13.55 -1.02 -5.54
CA LEU A 46 13.26 -0.20 -4.37
C LEU A 46 12.07 0.72 -4.66
N LEU A 47 10.95 0.49 -3.98
CA LEU A 47 9.75 1.33 -4.01
C LEU A 47 9.77 2.27 -2.80
N ILE A 48 9.83 3.57 -3.05
CA ILE A 48 9.90 4.62 -2.03
C ILE A 48 8.62 5.42 -2.08
N SER A 49 7.93 5.57 -0.95
CA SER A 49 6.78 6.46 -0.82
C SER A 49 7.12 7.65 0.06
N ILE A 50 6.78 8.85 -0.42
CA ILE A 50 6.79 10.09 0.35
C ILE A 50 5.35 10.56 0.46
N ASP A 51 4.72 10.26 1.59
CA ASP A 51 3.31 10.51 1.86
C ASP A 51 2.93 11.98 1.60
N GLY A 52 1.85 12.21 0.87
CA GLY A 52 1.30 13.53 0.60
C GLY A 52 2.19 14.44 -0.27
N TYR A 53 3.23 13.90 -0.95
CA TYR A 53 4.14 14.69 -1.78
C TYR A 53 3.50 15.01 -3.14
N ARG A 54 3.02 16.24 -3.30
CA ARG A 54 2.42 16.74 -4.55
C ARG A 54 3.47 16.90 -5.66
N PRO A 55 3.13 16.64 -6.94
CA PRO A 55 4.08 16.79 -8.06
C PRO A 55 4.68 18.20 -8.19
N ASP A 56 3.94 19.25 -7.81
CA ASP A 56 4.41 20.62 -7.86
C ASP A 56 5.47 20.97 -6.80
N TYR A 57 5.64 20.14 -5.74
CA TYR A 57 6.69 20.34 -4.75
C TYR A 57 8.10 20.19 -5.34
N LEU A 58 8.28 19.38 -6.38
CA LEU A 58 9.58 19.33 -7.12
C LEU A 58 9.98 20.71 -7.64
N LYS A 59 9.01 21.54 -8.07
CA LYS A 59 9.28 22.88 -8.62
C LYS A 59 9.65 23.92 -7.57
N ARG A 60 9.59 23.59 -6.28
CA ARG A 60 9.97 24.49 -5.20
C ARG A 60 11.48 24.65 -5.05
N GLY A 61 12.28 23.77 -5.69
CA GLY A 61 13.74 23.78 -5.59
C GLY A 61 14.27 23.30 -4.22
N LEU A 62 13.46 22.56 -3.47
CA LEU A 62 13.76 22.08 -2.11
C LEU A 62 14.17 20.62 -2.09
N SER A 63 14.10 19.92 -3.21
CA SER A 63 14.38 18.49 -3.33
C SER A 63 15.30 18.21 -4.54
N PRO A 64 16.58 18.66 -4.48
CA PRO A 64 17.52 18.52 -5.58
C PRO A 64 17.85 17.06 -5.94
N THR A 65 17.82 16.13 -4.99
CA THR A 65 18.08 14.71 -5.26
C THR A 65 16.91 14.08 -6.01
N LEU A 66 15.68 14.35 -5.58
CA LEU A 66 14.49 13.90 -6.31
C LEU A 66 14.42 14.52 -7.71
N GLN A 67 14.78 15.81 -7.85
CA GLN A 67 14.84 16.48 -9.14
C GLN A 67 15.90 15.82 -10.04
N ALA A 68 17.08 15.48 -9.53
CA ALA A 68 18.12 14.79 -10.30
C ALA A 68 17.68 13.38 -10.76
N LEU A 69 16.95 12.63 -9.91
CA LEU A 69 16.37 11.35 -10.30
C LEU A 69 15.31 11.52 -11.40
N ALA A 70 14.45 12.55 -11.29
CA ALA A 70 13.46 12.90 -12.29
C ALA A 70 14.10 13.29 -13.64
N ASP A 71 15.12 14.13 -13.62
CA ASP A 71 15.82 14.62 -14.81
C ASP A 71 16.59 13.54 -15.55
N THR A 72 17.12 12.54 -14.83
CA THR A 72 17.95 11.47 -15.40
C THR A 72 17.17 10.17 -15.64
N GLY A 73 16.00 10.03 -15.08
CA GLY A 73 15.13 8.86 -15.22
C GLY A 73 13.83 9.15 -15.95
N VAL A 74 12.74 8.60 -15.43
CA VAL A 74 11.37 8.84 -15.87
C VAL A 74 10.68 9.73 -14.84
N HIS A 75 10.00 10.77 -15.28
CA HIS A 75 9.18 11.64 -14.45
C HIS A 75 7.80 11.75 -15.06
N ALA A 76 6.77 11.27 -14.37
CA ALA A 76 5.39 11.45 -14.81
C ALA A 76 4.89 12.86 -14.46
N GLN A 77 4.00 13.39 -15.31
CA GLN A 77 3.31 14.66 -15.01
C GLN A 77 2.59 14.60 -13.67
N SER A 78 1.93 13.47 -13.40
CA SER A 78 1.38 13.08 -12.11
C SER A 78 1.05 11.59 -12.13
N MET A 79 0.80 11.02 -10.96
CA MET A 79 0.14 9.75 -10.79
C MET A 79 -1.22 10.01 -10.14
N GLN A 80 -2.29 9.50 -10.77
CA GLN A 80 -3.64 9.68 -10.25
C GLN A 80 -3.89 8.66 -9.13
N PRO A 81 -4.19 9.10 -7.90
CA PRO A 81 -4.56 8.17 -6.83
C PRO A 81 -5.89 7.49 -7.14
N SER A 82 -6.12 6.32 -6.56
CA SER A 82 -7.43 5.69 -6.49
C SER A 82 -8.35 6.46 -5.53
N PHE A 83 -9.67 6.36 -5.72
CA PHE A 83 -10.63 6.95 -4.79
C PHE A 83 -10.93 5.99 -3.63
N PRO A 84 -11.03 6.51 -2.40
CA PRO A 84 -10.68 7.86 -1.96
C PRO A 84 -9.17 8.08 -1.93
N SER A 85 -8.72 9.31 -2.19
CA SER A 85 -7.29 9.69 -2.18
C SER A 85 -6.75 9.78 -0.73
N LEU A 86 -6.74 8.63 -0.06
CA LEU A 86 -6.34 8.43 1.33
C LEU A 86 -5.13 7.49 1.43
N THR A 87 -4.36 7.60 2.50
CA THR A 87 -3.08 6.93 2.70
C THR A 87 -3.14 5.41 2.55
N PHE A 88 -3.90 4.71 3.40
CA PHE A 88 -3.92 3.25 3.40
C PHE A 88 -4.52 2.67 2.12
N PRO A 89 -5.69 3.17 1.63
CA PRO A 89 -6.24 2.75 0.35
C PRO A 89 -5.23 2.81 -0.79
N ASN A 90 -4.50 3.93 -0.93
CA ASN A 90 -3.60 4.14 -2.06
C ASN A 90 -2.27 3.40 -1.95
N HIS A 91 -1.70 3.29 -0.76
CA HIS A 91 -0.52 2.45 -0.56
C HIS A 91 -0.83 0.97 -0.86
N TYR A 92 -2.01 0.48 -0.47
CA TYR A 92 -2.37 -0.90 -0.75
C TYR A 92 -2.73 -1.11 -2.22
N ALA A 93 -3.35 -0.13 -2.87
CA ALA A 93 -3.60 -0.15 -4.31
C ALA A 93 -2.32 -0.29 -5.13
N MET A 94 -1.26 0.47 -4.80
CA MET A 94 0.03 0.42 -5.51
C MET A 94 0.76 -0.92 -5.41
N VAL A 95 0.54 -1.70 -4.35
CA VAL A 95 1.21 -3.00 -4.16
C VAL A 95 0.32 -4.20 -4.48
N THR A 96 -0.96 -3.98 -4.80
CA THR A 96 -1.91 -5.03 -5.18
C THR A 96 -2.42 -4.91 -6.60
N GLY A 97 -2.31 -3.71 -7.21
CA GLY A 97 -2.88 -3.41 -8.52
C GLY A 97 -4.41 -3.34 -8.54
N LEU A 98 -5.04 -3.25 -7.38
CA LEU A 98 -6.48 -3.23 -7.20
C LEU A 98 -6.94 -1.90 -6.59
N VAL A 99 -8.02 -1.31 -7.11
CA VAL A 99 -8.65 -0.16 -6.48
C VAL A 99 -9.15 -0.50 -5.07
N PRO A 100 -9.33 0.48 -4.18
CA PRO A 100 -9.74 0.25 -2.78
C PRO A 100 -11.02 -0.60 -2.63
N ASP A 101 -11.97 -0.45 -3.54
CA ASP A 101 -13.21 -1.24 -3.56
C ASP A 101 -12.97 -2.73 -3.82
N HIS A 102 -11.89 -3.08 -4.52
CA HIS A 102 -11.52 -4.46 -4.85
C HIS A 102 -10.50 -5.04 -3.88
N ASN A 103 -9.59 -4.22 -3.32
CA ASN A 103 -8.58 -4.70 -2.37
C ASN A 103 -9.07 -4.73 -0.91
N GLY A 104 -10.22 -4.12 -0.61
CA GLY A 104 -10.86 -4.15 0.70
C GLY A 104 -10.37 -3.10 1.71
N ILE A 105 -9.34 -2.33 1.41
CA ILE A 105 -8.89 -1.19 2.23
C ILE A 105 -9.57 0.07 1.70
N VAL A 106 -10.85 0.20 2.01
CA VAL A 106 -11.72 1.22 1.41
C VAL A 106 -11.56 2.61 2.03
N ASN A 107 -10.97 2.71 3.23
CA ASN A 107 -10.76 3.98 3.92
C ASN A 107 -9.72 3.82 5.03
N ASN A 108 -9.13 4.92 5.52
CA ASN A 108 -8.29 4.96 6.72
C ASN A 108 -9.06 4.61 8.01
N THR A 109 -10.39 4.78 7.98
CA THR A 109 -11.31 4.37 9.05
C THR A 109 -12.53 3.71 8.39
N MET A 110 -12.74 2.44 8.65
CA MET A 110 -13.78 1.64 8.01
C MET A 110 -14.42 0.64 8.98
N SER A 111 -15.51 0.02 8.59
CA SER A 111 -16.15 -1.04 9.34
C SER A 111 -16.41 -2.25 8.46
N ASP A 112 -16.29 -3.42 9.05
CA ASP A 112 -16.60 -4.71 8.41
C ASP A 112 -17.64 -5.43 9.25
N PRO A 113 -18.66 -6.09 8.66
CA PRO A 113 -19.70 -6.78 9.41
C PRO A 113 -19.18 -7.87 10.35
N GLU A 114 -18.06 -8.52 10.02
CA GLU A 114 -17.48 -9.63 10.78
C GLU A 114 -16.30 -9.17 11.66
N LEU A 115 -15.45 -8.26 11.14
CA LEU A 115 -14.23 -7.84 11.82
C LEU A 115 -14.44 -6.63 12.76
N GLY A 116 -15.55 -5.90 12.61
CA GLY A 116 -15.88 -4.72 13.42
C GLY A 116 -15.28 -3.44 12.85
N LYS A 117 -14.55 -2.65 13.66
CA LYS A 117 -14.03 -1.33 13.27
C LYS A 117 -12.52 -1.36 13.03
N PHE A 118 -12.08 -0.65 12.00
CA PHE A 118 -10.68 -0.42 11.65
C PHE A 118 -10.38 1.07 11.73
N SER A 119 -9.20 1.40 12.21
CA SER A 119 -8.61 2.73 12.09
C SER A 119 -7.10 2.59 11.96
N ILE A 120 -6.47 3.44 11.18
CA ILE A 120 -4.99 3.47 11.02
C ILE A 120 -4.26 3.70 12.35
N GLY A 121 -4.91 4.32 13.35
CA GLY A 121 -4.40 4.49 14.71
C GLY A 121 -4.56 3.25 15.60
N ASP A 122 -5.35 2.28 15.23
CA ASP A 122 -5.53 1.03 15.97
C ASP A 122 -4.52 -0.03 15.51
N ARG A 123 -3.40 -0.12 16.23
CA ARG A 123 -2.31 -1.05 15.92
C ARG A 123 -2.78 -2.51 15.85
N LYS A 124 -3.79 -2.88 16.65
CA LYS A 124 -4.34 -4.24 16.66
C LYS A 124 -5.12 -4.53 15.38
N ALA A 125 -5.90 -3.57 14.90
CA ALA A 125 -6.62 -3.71 13.64
C ALA A 125 -5.62 -3.72 12.45
N VAL A 126 -4.66 -2.79 12.44
CA VAL A 126 -3.65 -2.67 11.36
C VAL A 126 -2.80 -3.94 11.21
N SER A 127 -2.44 -4.61 12.30
CA SER A 127 -1.65 -5.86 12.26
C SER A 127 -2.48 -7.13 12.07
N ASN A 128 -3.81 -7.04 11.97
CA ASN A 128 -4.67 -8.19 11.73
C ASN A 128 -4.82 -8.45 10.22
N GLY A 129 -4.25 -9.55 9.73
CA GLY A 129 -4.25 -9.97 8.33
C GLY A 129 -5.63 -10.03 7.68
N LEU A 130 -6.68 -10.37 8.43
CA LEU A 130 -8.05 -10.47 7.92
C LEU A 130 -8.59 -9.15 7.31
N TRP A 131 -8.06 -8.01 7.70
CA TRP A 131 -8.41 -6.74 7.06
C TRP A 131 -7.84 -6.61 5.64
N TRP A 132 -6.72 -7.27 5.36
CA TRP A 132 -5.94 -7.18 4.14
C TRP A 132 -6.15 -8.33 3.16
N ASP A 133 -6.83 -9.42 3.59
CA ASP A 133 -6.96 -10.69 2.88
C ASP A 133 -7.75 -10.64 1.57
N GLN A 134 -8.37 -9.50 1.23
CA GLN A 134 -9.09 -9.36 -0.05
C GLN A 134 -8.15 -9.17 -1.25
N ALA A 135 -6.84 -9.00 -1.01
CA ALA A 135 -5.83 -8.89 -2.06
C ALA A 135 -4.51 -9.53 -1.63
N THR A 136 -3.64 -9.82 -2.59
CA THR A 136 -2.29 -10.33 -2.34
C THR A 136 -1.28 -9.24 -2.72
N PRO A 137 -0.53 -8.69 -1.77
CA PRO A 137 0.46 -7.64 -2.06
C PRO A 137 1.71 -8.20 -2.74
N LEU A 138 2.45 -7.32 -3.40
CA LEU A 138 3.61 -7.68 -4.24
C LEU A 138 4.71 -8.41 -3.46
N TRP A 139 4.93 -8.09 -2.19
CA TRP A 139 5.93 -8.80 -1.37
C TRP A 139 5.60 -10.28 -1.22
N GLU A 140 4.33 -10.67 -1.12
CA GLU A 140 3.94 -12.07 -1.08
C GLU A 140 4.06 -12.76 -2.44
N THR A 141 3.76 -12.03 -3.54
CA THR A 141 3.97 -12.54 -4.90
C THR A 141 5.45 -12.81 -5.17
N VAL A 142 6.32 -11.92 -4.72
CA VAL A 142 7.79 -12.04 -4.83
C VAL A 142 8.30 -13.23 -4.01
N ASP A 143 7.83 -13.37 -2.78
CA ASP A 143 8.24 -14.46 -1.90
C ASP A 143 7.74 -15.83 -2.41
N ALA A 144 6.55 -15.87 -3.03
CA ALA A 144 6.02 -17.09 -3.65
C ALA A 144 6.86 -17.55 -4.85
N ASP A 145 7.51 -16.63 -5.56
CA ASP A 145 8.46 -16.94 -6.67
C ASP A 145 9.88 -17.28 -6.16
N GLY A 146 10.07 -17.41 -4.83
CA GLY A 146 11.34 -17.80 -4.22
C GLY A 146 12.35 -16.66 -4.12
N MET A 147 11.94 -15.44 -4.36
CA MET A 147 12.72 -14.23 -4.07
C MET A 147 12.44 -13.77 -2.64
N ARG A 148 13.16 -12.73 -2.20
CA ARG A 148 12.98 -12.16 -0.86
C ARG A 148 12.45 -10.74 -0.94
N SER A 149 11.61 -10.39 0.03
CA SER A 149 11.09 -9.04 0.21
C SER A 149 11.49 -8.40 1.53
N ALA A 150 11.53 -7.07 1.55
CA ALA A 150 11.81 -6.28 2.75
C ALA A 150 10.94 -5.02 2.79
N THR A 151 10.40 -4.67 3.95
CA THR A 151 9.54 -3.49 4.09
C THR A 151 10.00 -2.59 5.24
N MET A 152 10.49 -1.39 4.89
CA MET A 152 10.85 -0.32 5.81
C MET A 152 9.91 0.85 5.67
N PHE A 153 8.98 0.78 6.11
CA PHE A 153 7.60 0.49 6.43
C PHE A 153 6.73 0.36 5.16
N TRP A 154 5.48 0.03 5.28
CA TRP A 154 4.44 0.14 4.26
C TRP A 154 3.09 -0.25 4.87
N PRO A 155 1.98 0.46 4.60
CA PRO A 155 0.65 0.05 5.06
C PRO A 155 0.33 -1.39 4.66
N GLY A 156 -0.03 -2.21 5.66
CA GLY A 156 -0.31 -3.64 5.48
C GLY A 156 0.88 -4.58 5.69
N SER A 157 2.14 -4.11 5.57
CA SER A 157 3.31 -5.00 5.64
C SER A 157 3.60 -5.58 7.03
N GLU A 158 3.00 -5.04 8.07
CA GLU A 158 3.08 -5.56 9.44
C GLU A 158 1.94 -6.52 9.80
N ALA A 159 1.01 -6.74 8.89
CA ALA A 159 -0.08 -7.67 9.06
C ALA A 159 0.30 -9.06 8.56
N ASP A 160 -0.24 -10.08 9.22
CA ASP A 160 -0.14 -11.48 8.83
C ASP A 160 -1.14 -11.78 7.70
N ILE A 161 -0.85 -11.28 6.49
CA ILE A 161 -1.74 -11.40 5.34
C ILE A 161 -1.66 -12.83 4.82
N GLN A 162 -2.80 -13.52 4.74
CA GLN A 162 -2.87 -14.92 4.28
C GLN A 162 -1.86 -15.85 5.00
N GLY A 163 -1.53 -15.54 6.26
CA GLY A 163 -0.57 -16.29 7.06
C GLY A 163 0.90 -16.00 6.73
N ARG A 164 1.22 -14.86 6.12
CA ARG A 164 2.57 -14.49 5.68
C ARG A 164 2.93 -13.05 6.04
N HIS A 165 4.23 -12.82 6.15
CA HIS A 165 4.85 -11.50 6.24
C HIS A 165 5.98 -11.40 5.20
N PRO A 166 6.43 -10.19 4.82
CA PRO A 166 7.70 -10.04 4.12
C PRO A 166 8.84 -10.74 4.87
N ASP A 167 9.88 -11.24 4.18
CA ASP A 167 11.03 -11.87 4.85
C ASP A 167 11.68 -10.95 5.90
N TYR A 168 11.74 -9.64 5.60
CA TYR A 168 12.25 -8.62 6.50
C TYR A 168 11.22 -7.48 6.64
N TRP A 169 10.77 -7.22 7.84
CA TRP A 169 9.82 -6.15 8.09
C TRP A 169 9.99 -5.53 9.47
N LYS A 170 9.43 -4.36 9.66
CA LYS A 170 9.37 -3.66 10.94
C LYS A 170 7.95 -3.13 11.14
N PRO A 171 7.40 -3.19 12.36
CA PRO A 171 6.18 -2.46 12.68
C PRO A 171 6.44 -0.96 12.56
N PHE A 172 5.45 -0.21 12.05
CA PHE A 172 5.59 1.23 11.90
C PHE A 172 5.86 1.91 13.25
N ASP A 173 6.89 2.75 13.29
CA ASP A 173 7.24 3.60 14.42
C ASP A 173 7.68 4.98 13.89
N ALA A 174 6.85 6.01 14.13
CA ALA A 174 7.12 7.39 13.73
C ALA A 174 8.39 7.99 14.37
N LYS A 175 8.93 7.37 15.42
CA LYS A 175 10.18 7.82 16.07
C LYS A 175 11.44 7.41 15.32
N VAL A 176 11.34 6.44 14.40
CA VAL A 176 12.45 6.03 13.53
C VAL A 176 12.66 7.14 12.51
N THR A 177 13.80 7.80 12.59
CA THR A 177 14.12 8.95 11.73
C THR A 177 14.27 8.55 10.26
N PRO A 178 14.10 9.48 9.31
CA PRO A 178 14.32 9.20 7.88
C PRO A 178 15.69 8.55 7.61
N ASP A 179 16.75 9.04 8.23
CA ASP A 179 18.09 8.47 8.09
C ASP A 179 18.18 7.03 8.58
N GLN A 180 17.55 6.70 9.72
CA GLN A 180 17.51 5.36 10.25
C GLN A 180 16.74 4.40 9.33
N ARG A 181 15.69 4.89 8.68
CA ARG A 181 14.95 4.10 7.67
C ARG A 181 15.83 3.79 6.47
N VAL A 182 16.58 4.78 5.98
CA VAL A 182 17.54 4.60 4.89
C VAL A 182 18.66 3.63 5.29
N ASP A 183 19.24 3.79 6.49
CA ASP A 183 20.30 2.90 6.98
C ASP A 183 19.84 1.44 7.06
N GLN A 184 18.58 1.21 7.44
CA GLN A 184 18.03 -0.14 7.45
C GLN A 184 17.91 -0.73 6.03
N VAL A 185 17.48 0.05 5.05
CA VAL A 185 17.42 -0.39 3.64
C VAL A 185 18.84 -0.71 3.12
N LEU A 186 19.80 0.15 3.39
CA LEU A 186 21.19 -0.09 2.99
C LEU A 186 21.78 -1.33 3.66
N ALA A 187 21.45 -1.58 4.94
CA ALA A 187 21.86 -2.79 5.66
C ALA A 187 21.26 -4.08 5.03
N TRP A 188 20.02 -4.05 4.54
CA TRP A 188 19.46 -5.20 3.82
C TRP A 188 20.15 -5.42 2.47
N LEU A 189 20.55 -4.36 1.78
CA LEU A 189 21.32 -4.47 0.54
C LEU A 189 22.76 -4.98 0.74
N ASP A 190 23.31 -4.87 1.96
CA ASP A 190 24.62 -5.43 2.34
C ASP A 190 24.57 -6.93 2.67
N LEU A 191 23.39 -7.55 2.77
CA LEU A 191 23.23 -8.97 3.04
C LEU A 191 23.88 -9.83 1.92
N PRO A 192 24.33 -11.06 2.23
CA PRO A 192 24.78 -12.01 1.22
C PRO A 192 23.74 -12.18 0.10
N PRO A 193 24.17 -12.50 -1.14
CA PRO A 193 23.26 -12.56 -2.30
C PRO A 193 22.04 -13.49 -2.14
N ASP A 194 22.17 -14.56 -1.38
CA ASP A 194 21.11 -15.53 -1.09
C ASP A 194 20.14 -15.06 0.01
N GLN A 195 20.47 -13.99 0.73
CA GLN A 195 19.65 -13.39 1.78
C GLN A 195 19.15 -11.99 1.39
N ARG A 196 19.74 -11.39 0.35
CA ARG A 196 19.43 -10.03 -0.06
C ARG A 196 18.03 -9.94 -0.65
N PRO A 197 17.16 -9.01 -0.19
CA PRO A 197 15.85 -8.81 -0.78
C PRO A 197 15.96 -8.25 -2.21
N THR A 198 15.10 -8.73 -3.09
CA THR A 198 14.95 -8.24 -4.48
C THR A 198 13.85 -7.19 -4.59
N PHE A 199 12.89 -7.18 -3.68
CA PHE A 199 11.88 -6.13 -3.56
C PHE A 199 11.97 -5.48 -2.18
N ILE A 200 12.08 -4.16 -2.15
CA ILE A 200 12.24 -3.39 -0.91
C ILE A 200 11.28 -2.22 -0.95
N THR A 201 10.59 -1.95 0.15
CA THR A 201 9.83 -0.70 0.33
C THR A 201 10.49 0.21 1.34
N LEU A 202 10.32 1.54 1.15
CA LEU A 202 10.76 2.59 2.05
C LEU A 202 9.69 3.68 2.10
N TYR A 203 9.27 4.08 3.31
CA TYR A 203 8.17 5.03 3.50
C TYR A 203 8.58 6.20 4.40
N PHE A 204 8.16 7.42 3.99
CA PHE A 204 8.36 8.67 4.71
C PHE A 204 7.02 9.37 4.90
N ASP A 205 6.68 9.73 6.15
CA ASP A 205 5.39 10.31 6.57
C ASP A 205 5.45 11.82 6.86
N ALA A 206 6.65 12.42 6.90
CA ALA A 206 6.84 13.77 7.43
C ALA A 206 6.12 14.86 6.62
N VAL A 207 6.08 14.75 5.28
CA VAL A 207 5.49 15.80 4.42
C VAL A 207 3.98 15.88 4.63
N ASP A 208 3.29 14.73 4.65
CA ASP A 208 1.86 14.63 4.93
C ASP A 208 1.53 15.15 6.34
N HIS A 209 2.27 14.66 7.34
CA HIS A 209 2.06 15.06 8.74
C HIS A 209 2.13 16.59 8.92
N GLN A 210 3.17 17.21 8.38
CA GLN A 210 3.33 18.67 8.45
C GLN A 210 2.25 19.41 7.66
N ALA A 211 1.78 18.83 6.55
CA ALA A 211 0.74 19.43 5.74
C ALA A 211 -0.62 19.42 6.44
N HIS A 212 -0.96 18.37 7.18
CA HIS A 212 -2.15 18.32 8.01
C HIS A 212 -2.15 19.38 9.14
N GLU A 213 -0.99 19.60 9.78
CA GLU A 213 -0.88 20.53 10.91
C GLU A 213 -0.75 21.99 10.49
N HIS A 214 -0.08 22.27 9.36
CA HIS A 214 0.35 23.62 9.00
C HIS A 214 -0.15 24.07 7.62
N GLY A 215 -0.76 23.18 6.85
CA GLY A 215 -1.18 23.41 5.47
C GLY A 215 -0.07 23.15 4.44
N PRO A 216 -0.46 22.79 3.18
CA PRO A 216 0.47 22.26 2.16
C PRO A 216 1.52 23.27 1.68
N ASP A 217 1.29 24.57 1.87
CA ASP A 217 2.18 25.63 1.39
C ASP A 217 2.96 26.32 2.53
N SER A 218 2.99 25.69 3.72
CA SER A 218 3.66 26.20 4.91
C SER A 218 5.19 26.04 4.84
N ALA A 219 5.89 26.83 5.68
CA ALA A 219 7.33 26.68 5.86
C ALA A 219 7.70 25.31 6.46
N GLN A 220 6.82 24.74 7.30
CA GLN A 220 7.02 23.42 7.90
C GLN A 220 6.98 22.30 6.85
N VAL A 221 6.06 22.37 5.90
CA VAL A 221 6.05 21.44 4.76
C VAL A 221 7.29 21.61 3.90
N ASN A 222 7.72 22.84 3.63
CA ASN A 222 8.95 23.08 2.88
C ASN A 222 10.18 22.50 3.59
N GLN A 223 10.23 22.60 4.92
CA GLN A 223 11.28 21.98 5.72
C GLN A 223 11.22 20.44 5.63
N ALA A 224 10.03 19.84 5.80
CA ALA A 224 9.85 18.38 5.70
C ALA A 224 10.23 17.84 4.30
N VAL A 225 9.95 18.59 3.23
CA VAL A 225 10.38 18.26 1.87
C VAL A 225 11.91 18.23 1.78
N SER A 226 12.58 19.25 2.32
CA SER A 226 14.06 19.30 2.31
C SER A 226 14.68 18.19 3.15
N GLU A 227 14.18 17.94 4.36
CA GLU A 227 14.67 16.87 5.24
C GLU A 227 14.46 15.46 4.62
N THR A 228 13.35 15.26 3.92
CA THR A 228 13.12 14.02 3.18
C THR A 228 14.09 13.88 2.01
N ASP A 229 14.39 14.96 1.28
CA ASP A 229 15.38 14.94 0.19
C ASP A 229 16.81 14.72 0.71
N GLU A 230 17.16 15.21 1.90
CA GLU A 230 18.42 14.89 2.58
C GLU A 230 18.56 13.37 2.84
N ALA A 231 17.47 12.73 3.31
CA ALA A 231 17.44 11.27 3.46
C ALA A 231 17.54 10.55 2.10
N MET A 232 16.93 11.08 1.05
CA MET A 232 17.10 10.57 -0.32
C MET A 232 18.52 10.73 -0.82
N THR A 233 19.19 11.84 -0.51
CA THR A 233 20.64 12.05 -0.79
C THR A 233 21.48 10.97 -0.10
N ARG A 234 21.22 10.73 1.20
CA ARG A 234 21.89 9.66 1.96
C ARG A 234 21.71 8.29 1.32
N LEU A 235 20.51 7.99 0.84
CA LEU A 235 20.20 6.73 0.14
C LEU A 235 21.00 6.62 -1.16
N VAL A 236 20.94 7.63 -2.02
CA VAL A 236 21.64 7.64 -3.32
C VAL A 236 23.15 7.54 -3.13
N ASP A 237 23.71 8.26 -2.19
CA ASP A 237 25.15 8.18 -1.89
C ASP A 237 25.54 6.82 -1.29
N GLY A 238 24.69 6.26 -0.42
CA GLY A 238 24.87 4.91 0.10
C GLY A 238 24.85 3.83 -0.99
N LEU A 239 23.99 3.98 -2.00
CA LEU A 239 23.93 3.10 -3.17
C LEU A 239 25.18 3.27 -4.06
N ARG A 240 25.64 4.51 -4.29
CA ARG A 240 26.88 4.79 -5.05
C ARG A 240 28.11 4.19 -4.39
N GLN A 241 28.25 4.34 -3.08
CA GLN A 241 29.36 3.75 -2.31
C GLN A 241 29.41 2.22 -2.41
N ARG A 242 28.27 1.57 -2.65
CA ARG A 242 28.13 0.12 -2.86
C ARG A 242 28.21 -0.30 -4.32
N ASN A 243 28.40 0.63 -5.25
CA ASN A 243 28.30 0.42 -6.70
C ASN A 243 26.93 -0.20 -7.10
N LEU A 244 25.86 0.15 -6.39
CA LEU A 244 24.50 -0.37 -6.64
C LEU A 244 23.62 0.63 -7.40
N PHE A 245 23.94 1.91 -7.41
CA PHE A 245 23.07 2.96 -7.97
C PHE A 245 22.66 2.69 -9.42
N ASP A 246 23.60 2.24 -10.27
CA ASP A 246 23.35 1.89 -11.66
C ASP A 246 22.84 0.44 -11.85
N HIS A 247 22.68 -0.30 -10.76
CA HIS A 247 22.31 -1.73 -10.73
C HIS A 247 21.06 -2.01 -9.89
N ILE A 248 20.32 -0.97 -9.51
CA ILE A 248 19.04 -1.07 -8.78
C ILE A 248 18.00 -0.24 -9.52
N ASN A 249 16.76 -0.75 -9.55
CA ASN A 249 15.62 0.05 -9.98
C ASN A 249 15.02 0.77 -8.78
N ILE A 250 14.76 2.06 -8.95
CA ILE A 250 14.17 2.93 -7.92
C ILE A 250 12.88 3.48 -8.49
N ILE A 251 11.79 3.35 -7.75
CA ILE A 251 10.51 4.02 -8.01
C ILE A 251 10.22 4.88 -6.79
N VAL A 252 10.03 6.18 -6.98
CA VAL A 252 9.59 7.11 -5.94
C VAL A 252 8.18 7.55 -6.27
N VAL A 253 7.28 7.37 -5.32
CA VAL A 253 5.86 7.72 -5.43
C VAL A 253 5.42 8.57 -4.25
N SER A 254 4.28 9.22 -4.37
CA SER A 254 3.41 9.51 -3.23
C SER A 254 2.08 8.74 -3.40
N ASP A 255 1.30 8.70 -2.39
CA ASP A 255 0.01 8.03 -2.40
C ASP A 255 -1.13 8.97 -2.80
N HIS A 256 -0.99 10.25 -2.49
CA HIS A 256 -1.92 11.34 -2.84
C HIS A 256 -1.22 12.69 -2.75
N GLY A 257 -1.97 13.72 -3.06
CA GLY A 257 -1.60 15.11 -2.82
C GLY A 257 -2.20 15.66 -1.52
N MET A 258 -2.41 16.99 -1.47
CA MET A 258 -2.88 17.69 -0.28
C MET A 258 -3.55 19.01 -0.66
N ALA A 259 -4.68 19.34 -0.05
CA ALA A 259 -5.38 20.62 -0.21
C ALA A 259 -5.41 21.39 1.10
N SER A 260 -5.39 22.72 1.03
CA SER A 260 -5.62 23.58 2.18
C SER A 260 -7.09 23.55 2.63
N VAL A 261 -7.32 23.52 3.94
CA VAL A 261 -8.65 23.56 4.56
C VAL A 261 -8.74 24.75 5.49
N PRO A 262 -9.33 25.88 5.05
CA PRO A 262 -9.62 27.01 5.92
C PRO A 262 -10.46 26.57 7.14
N GLN A 263 -10.17 27.14 8.32
CA GLN A 263 -10.83 26.72 9.56
C GLN A 263 -12.35 26.98 9.56
N GLU A 264 -12.84 27.90 8.76
CA GLU A 264 -14.27 28.19 8.54
C GLU A 264 -14.96 27.18 7.61
N ASN A 265 -14.21 26.47 6.76
CA ASN A 265 -14.75 25.57 5.75
C ASN A 265 -15.14 24.21 6.37
N ARG A 266 -16.21 24.18 7.14
CA ARG A 266 -16.72 22.98 7.83
C ARG A 266 -18.20 22.82 7.64
N ILE A 267 -18.57 21.58 7.38
CA ILE A 267 -19.95 21.15 7.24
C ILE A 267 -20.34 20.42 8.52
N LEU A 268 -21.24 21.02 9.30
CA LEU A 268 -21.73 20.43 10.54
C LEU A 268 -22.86 19.48 10.24
N ILE A 269 -22.52 18.21 10.03
CA ILE A 269 -23.49 17.17 9.60
C ILE A 269 -24.58 16.95 10.64
N ASP A 270 -24.29 17.11 11.93
CA ASP A 270 -25.26 17.03 13.04
C ASP A 270 -26.27 18.18 13.07
N LYS A 271 -26.13 19.18 12.21
CA LYS A 271 -27.15 20.22 11.94
C LYS A 271 -28.06 19.87 10.77
N LEU A 272 -27.63 18.94 9.94
CA LEU A 272 -28.38 18.51 8.77
C LEU A 272 -29.21 17.25 9.08
N ILE A 273 -28.69 16.33 9.88
CA ILE A 273 -29.36 15.07 10.22
C ILE A 273 -29.36 14.80 11.72
N ASN A 274 -30.27 13.93 12.17
CA ASN A 274 -30.24 13.42 13.53
C ASN A 274 -29.24 12.26 13.65
N MET A 275 -28.14 12.50 14.36
CA MET A 275 -27.06 11.51 14.52
C MET A 275 -27.46 10.19 15.22
N LYS A 276 -28.67 10.12 15.83
CA LYS A 276 -29.20 8.88 16.44
C LYS A 276 -29.76 7.90 15.39
N ASP A 277 -30.00 8.36 14.18
CA ASP A 277 -30.59 7.57 13.12
C ASP A 277 -29.53 6.90 12.23
N VAL A 278 -28.25 7.22 12.44
CA VAL A 278 -27.10 6.70 11.71
C VAL A 278 -26.05 6.09 12.65
N ASP A 279 -25.31 5.09 12.17
CA ASP A 279 -24.05 4.61 12.74
C ASP A 279 -22.89 5.21 11.91
N PRO A 280 -22.20 6.24 12.42
CA PRO A 280 -21.12 6.86 11.67
C PRO A 280 -19.89 5.95 11.64
N VAL A 281 -19.36 5.76 10.44
CA VAL A 281 -18.13 4.99 10.19
C VAL A 281 -16.92 5.91 10.14
N THR A 282 -17.01 6.99 9.38
CA THR A 282 -15.92 7.95 9.19
C THR A 282 -16.45 9.37 9.03
N PHE A 283 -15.59 10.35 9.36
CA PHE A 283 -15.77 11.77 9.13
C PHE A 283 -14.50 12.35 8.49
N GLY A 284 -14.60 13.56 8.00
CA GLY A 284 -13.49 14.23 7.35
C GLY A 284 -13.86 14.73 5.97
N VAL A 285 -12.99 14.53 5.02
CA VAL A 285 -13.26 14.82 3.60
C VAL A 285 -14.31 13.87 3.04
N LEU A 286 -14.21 12.60 3.39
CA LEU A 286 -15.19 11.57 3.11
C LEU A 286 -15.88 11.17 4.42
N ALA A 287 -17.20 11.37 4.50
CA ALA A 287 -18.00 10.88 5.61
C ALA A 287 -18.83 9.67 5.17
N GLY A 288 -18.96 8.68 6.06
CA GLY A 288 -19.68 7.45 5.77
C GLY A 288 -20.60 7.05 6.91
N PHE A 289 -21.81 6.59 6.57
CA PHE A 289 -22.85 6.26 7.52
C PHE A 289 -23.51 4.93 7.19
N ASN A 290 -23.74 4.10 8.22
CA ASN A 290 -24.54 2.89 8.14
C ASN A 290 -25.88 3.08 8.85
N PRO A 291 -26.91 2.30 8.49
CA PRO A 291 -28.20 2.38 9.14
C PRO A 291 -28.16 1.80 10.57
N VAL A 292 -28.69 2.53 11.55
CA VAL A 292 -29.07 1.99 12.86
C VAL A 292 -30.39 1.24 12.73
N ARG A 293 -31.38 1.88 12.08
CA ARG A 293 -32.68 1.30 11.71
C ARG A 293 -33.04 1.73 10.30
N LYS A 294 -33.34 0.77 9.44
CA LYS A 294 -33.59 1.01 8.01
C LYS A 294 -34.62 2.12 7.75
N ARG A 295 -35.71 2.14 8.51
CA ARG A 295 -36.80 3.13 8.32
C ARG A 295 -36.31 4.57 8.52
N ASP A 296 -35.55 4.81 9.59
CA ASP A 296 -35.12 6.14 9.97
C ASP A 296 -33.97 6.58 9.06
N PHE A 297 -33.16 5.63 8.60
CA PHE A 297 -32.06 5.85 7.68
C PHE A 297 -32.52 6.31 6.29
N ASN A 298 -33.62 5.77 5.76
CA ASN A 298 -34.15 6.22 4.48
C ASN A 298 -34.47 7.73 4.46
N ALA A 299 -34.93 8.30 5.57
CA ALA A 299 -35.17 9.75 5.65
C ALA A 299 -33.84 10.54 5.66
N VAL A 300 -32.77 9.99 6.24
CA VAL A 300 -31.43 10.58 6.18
C VAL A 300 -30.85 10.53 4.77
N GLU A 301 -30.99 9.41 4.08
CA GLU A 301 -30.59 9.26 2.67
C GLU A 301 -31.33 10.29 1.80
N GLU A 302 -32.66 10.32 1.87
CA GLU A 302 -33.47 11.26 1.10
C GLU A 302 -33.07 12.72 1.35
N GLN A 303 -32.73 13.07 2.59
CA GLN A 303 -32.30 14.42 2.96
C GLN A 303 -30.91 14.76 2.44
N LEU A 304 -29.92 13.87 2.63
CA LEU A 304 -28.53 14.14 2.27
C LEU A 304 -28.25 14.02 0.76
N GLU A 305 -29.02 13.23 0.03
CA GLU A 305 -28.94 13.15 -1.43
C GLU A 305 -29.53 14.37 -2.16
N GLN A 306 -30.33 15.21 -1.46
CA GLN A 306 -30.66 16.51 -2.02
C GLN A 306 -29.38 17.35 -2.17
N PRO A 307 -29.37 18.35 -3.10
CA PRO A 307 -28.22 19.24 -3.25
C PRO A 307 -27.83 19.87 -1.91
N GLN A 308 -26.62 19.60 -1.49
CA GLN A 308 -26.03 20.16 -0.27
C GLN A 308 -25.02 21.27 -0.65
N GLN A 309 -24.74 22.18 0.29
CA GLN A 309 -23.65 23.14 0.14
C GLN A 309 -22.32 22.44 0.47
N HIS A 310 -21.38 22.51 -0.47
CA HIS A 310 -20.00 22.07 -0.31
C HIS A 310 -19.82 20.56 -0.04
N MET A 311 -20.81 19.72 -0.36
CA MET A 311 -20.68 18.27 -0.38
C MET A 311 -21.69 17.61 -1.30
N HIS A 312 -21.35 16.40 -1.72
CA HIS A 312 -22.23 15.50 -2.45
C HIS A 312 -22.38 14.20 -1.70
N CYS A 313 -23.59 13.70 -1.54
CA CYS A 313 -23.86 12.43 -0.88
C CYS A 313 -24.55 11.46 -1.82
N TRP A 314 -24.26 10.17 -1.65
CA TRP A 314 -24.84 9.08 -2.43
C TRP A 314 -25.09 7.85 -1.58
N ASP A 315 -26.19 7.16 -1.83
CA ASP A 315 -26.22 5.74 -1.54
C ASP A 315 -25.07 5.05 -2.26
N LYS A 316 -24.41 4.08 -1.62
CA LYS A 316 -23.19 3.46 -2.16
C LYS A 316 -23.39 2.86 -3.55
N SER A 317 -24.62 2.41 -3.90
CA SER A 317 -24.93 1.88 -5.23
C SER A 317 -25.06 2.95 -6.31
N ARG A 318 -25.09 4.23 -5.93
CA ARG A 318 -25.24 5.39 -6.82
C ARG A 318 -24.02 6.30 -6.86
N ILE A 319 -22.94 5.90 -6.20
CA ILE A 319 -21.65 6.60 -6.32
C ILE A 319 -21.24 6.63 -7.81
N PRO A 320 -20.78 7.78 -8.34
CA PRO A 320 -20.39 7.87 -9.74
C PRO A 320 -19.37 6.81 -10.15
N ALA A 321 -19.65 6.09 -11.25
CA ALA A 321 -18.84 4.94 -11.69
C ALA A 321 -17.35 5.25 -11.87
N ARG A 322 -17.01 6.53 -12.19
CA ARG A 322 -15.61 6.97 -12.33
C ARG A 322 -14.76 6.84 -11.07
N PHE A 323 -15.41 6.71 -9.91
CA PHE A 323 -14.72 6.52 -8.65
C PHE A 323 -14.34 5.05 -8.39
N GLU A 324 -14.91 4.11 -9.15
CA GLU A 324 -14.68 2.67 -8.97
C GLU A 324 -14.80 2.26 -7.49
N TYR A 325 -15.92 2.71 -6.85
CA TYR A 325 -16.12 2.62 -5.42
C TYR A 325 -17.60 2.42 -5.09
N GLY A 326 -17.92 1.56 -4.12
CA GLY A 326 -19.28 1.35 -3.65
C GLY A 326 -19.75 -0.11 -3.64
N SER A 327 -19.03 -1.05 -4.24
CA SER A 327 -19.43 -2.46 -4.28
C SER A 327 -18.95 -3.24 -3.05
N ASN A 328 -17.85 -2.83 -2.43
CA ASN A 328 -17.28 -3.53 -1.27
C ASN A 328 -18.22 -3.44 -0.04
N ALA A 329 -18.30 -4.55 0.72
CA ALA A 329 -19.13 -4.61 1.93
C ALA A 329 -18.72 -3.60 3.01
N ARG A 330 -17.44 -3.18 3.01
CA ARG A 330 -16.87 -2.22 3.96
C ARG A 330 -17.16 -0.77 3.61
N VAL A 331 -17.62 -0.50 2.39
CA VAL A 331 -18.09 0.85 2.02
C VAL A 331 -19.42 1.12 2.74
N PRO A 332 -19.53 2.25 3.47
CA PRO A 332 -20.75 2.62 4.16
C PRO A 332 -21.95 2.76 3.21
N GLN A 333 -23.16 2.51 3.73
CA GLN A 333 -24.39 2.57 2.92
C GLN A 333 -24.60 3.95 2.30
N LEU A 334 -24.29 5.01 3.03
CA LEU A 334 -24.36 6.40 2.57
C LEU A 334 -22.98 7.02 2.67
N VAL A 335 -22.51 7.61 1.58
CA VAL A 335 -21.18 8.25 1.47
C VAL A 335 -21.37 9.71 1.08
N CYS A 336 -20.73 10.62 1.80
CA CYS A 336 -20.69 12.04 1.50
C CYS A 336 -19.26 12.49 1.26
N LEU A 337 -19.00 13.12 0.11
CA LEU A 337 -17.71 13.70 -0.27
C LEU A 337 -17.80 15.22 -0.17
N ALA A 338 -16.91 15.84 0.58
CA ALA A 338 -16.80 17.29 0.65
C ALA A 338 -16.14 17.87 -0.61
N ASP A 339 -16.50 19.11 -0.97
CA ASP A 339 -15.78 19.91 -1.96
C ASP A 339 -14.34 20.14 -1.49
N VAL A 340 -13.39 20.26 -2.43
CA VAL A 340 -11.99 20.52 -2.11
C VAL A 340 -11.85 21.74 -1.20
N GLY A 341 -11.11 21.58 -0.12
CA GLY A 341 -10.94 22.62 0.92
C GLY A 341 -12.06 22.67 1.96
N TRP A 342 -13.03 21.75 1.93
CA TRP A 342 -14.07 21.62 2.96
C TRP A 342 -13.94 20.31 3.72
N ARG A 343 -14.51 20.29 4.95
CA ARG A 343 -14.46 19.11 5.81
C ARG A 343 -15.80 18.86 6.51
N ILE A 344 -16.28 17.64 6.48
CA ILE A 344 -17.49 17.18 7.17
C ILE A 344 -17.10 16.81 8.61
N THR A 345 -17.78 17.43 9.58
CA THR A 345 -17.50 17.23 11.00
C THR A 345 -18.78 17.36 11.83
N THR A 346 -18.66 17.28 13.15
CA THR A 346 -19.78 17.46 14.10
C THR A 346 -19.49 18.55 15.11
N THR A 347 -20.54 19.13 15.68
CA THR A 347 -20.43 20.06 16.81
C THR A 347 -19.67 19.44 17.99
N GLU A 348 -19.88 18.14 18.25
CA GLU A 348 -19.19 17.40 19.31
C GLU A 348 -17.69 17.29 19.05
N TYR A 349 -17.31 16.95 17.80
CA TYR A 349 -15.88 16.89 17.42
C TYR A 349 -15.19 18.25 17.66
N LEU A 350 -15.81 19.33 17.18
CA LEU A 350 -15.25 20.67 17.36
C LEU A 350 -15.12 21.06 18.85
N ALA A 351 -16.10 20.69 19.67
CA ALA A 351 -16.03 20.95 21.09
C ALA A 351 -14.84 20.23 21.76
N LYS A 352 -14.59 18.98 21.39
CA LYS A 352 -13.45 18.18 21.88
C LYS A 352 -12.09 18.71 21.40
N HIS A 353 -12.03 19.30 20.21
CA HIS A 353 -10.79 19.75 19.57
C HIS A 353 -10.64 21.30 19.62
N GLN A 354 -11.28 21.97 20.59
CA GLN A 354 -11.19 23.41 20.79
C GLN A 354 -11.56 24.23 19.54
N GLY A 355 -12.50 23.72 18.74
CA GLY A 355 -12.94 24.35 17.51
C GLY A 355 -11.99 24.17 16.31
N LYS A 356 -10.93 23.37 16.41
CA LYS A 356 -9.93 23.18 15.35
C LYS A 356 -10.21 21.94 14.52
N VAL A 357 -9.88 22.04 13.23
CA VAL A 357 -9.74 20.92 12.28
C VAL A 357 -8.36 20.98 11.65
N SER A 358 -7.94 19.93 10.95
CA SER A 358 -6.70 19.95 10.14
C SER A 358 -6.70 21.16 9.20
N ILE A 359 -5.52 21.74 8.97
CA ILE A 359 -5.33 22.90 8.06
C ILE A 359 -5.07 22.43 6.64
N GLY A 360 -4.51 21.23 6.47
CA GLY A 360 -4.42 20.49 5.21
C GLY A 360 -5.19 19.18 5.31
N ASP A 361 -5.79 18.75 4.20
CA ASP A 361 -6.49 17.47 4.12
C ASP A 361 -6.46 16.90 2.69
N HIS A 362 -6.71 15.61 2.60
CA HIS A 362 -6.77 14.85 1.35
C HIS A 362 -7.92 13.83 1.44
N GLY A 363 -8.16 13.05 0.38
CA GLY A 363 -9.30 12.14 0.32
C GLY A 363 -10.44 12.66 -0.55
N TYR A 364 -10.24 13.82 -1.20
CA TYR A 364 -11.18 14.45 -2.14
C TYR A 364 -11.27 13.66 -3.44
N ASP A 365 -11.99 14.23 -4.39
CA ASP A 365 -12.05 13.72 -5.76
C ASP A 365 -10.64 13.45 -6.31
N ASN A 366 -10.39 12.19 -6.67
CA ASN A 366 -9.08 11.76 -7.13
C ASN A 366 -8.67 12.33 -8.50
N ALA A 367 -9.59 12.96 -9.21
CA ALA A 367 -9.30 13.70 -10.44
C ALA A 367 -8.84 15.15 -10.19
N ASP A 368 -8.99 15.66 -8.95
CA ASP A 368 -8.57 17.02 -8.61
C ASP A 368 -7.04 17.15 -8.69
N PRO A 369 -6.51 18.23 -9.31
CA PRO A 369 -5.06 18.45 -9.40
C PRO A 369 -4.32 18.47 -8.06
N LEU A 370 -4.99 18.90 -6.97
CA LEU A 370 -4.39 18.93 -5.64
C LEU A 370 -4.26 17.54 -4.99
N MET A 371 -5.00 16.56 -5.50
CA MET A 371 -4.92 15.16 -5.05
C MET A 371 -3.89 14.34 -5.82
N GLN A 372 -3.34 14.87 -6.91
CA GLN A 372 -2.39 14.15 -7.74
C GLN A 372 -1.10 13.84 -6.97
N ALA A 373 -0.55 12.66 -7.23
CA ALA A 373 0.62 12.09 -6.59
C ALA A 373 1.88 12.19 -7.45
N LEU A 374 3.05 12.19 -6.81
CA LEU A 374 4.36 12.12 -7.46
C LEU A 374 4.61 10.73 -8.05
N PHE A 375 5.30 10.67 -9.20
CA PHE A 375 5.95 9.47 -9.70
C PHE A 375 7.28 9.79 -10.38
N ILE A 376 8.35 9.16 -9.91
CA ILE A 376 9.69 9.18 -10.51
C ILE A 376 10.19 7.74 -10.58
N ALA A 377 10.85 7.36 -11.68
CA ALA A 377 11.50 6.08 -11.79
C ALA A 377 12.92 6.21 -12.38
N HIS A 378 13.87 5.47 -11.82
CA HIS A 378 15.27 5.50 -12.22
C HIS A 378 15.89 4.10 -12.13
N GLY A 379 16.81 3.76 -13.02
CA GLY A 379 17.54 2.51 -12.97
C GLY A 379 17.63 1.76 -14.30
N PRO A 380 18.22 0.57 -14.28
CA PRO A 380 18.51 -0.17 -15.52
C PRO A 380 17.28 -0.56 -16.34
N ALA A 381 16.11 -0.75 -15.74
CA ALA A 381 14.89 -1.09 -16.48
C ALA A 381 14.26 0.11 -17.19
N PHE A 382 14.49 1.33 -16.72
CA PHE A 382 13.80 2.52 -17.16
C PHE A 382 14.51 3.29 -18.26
N GLN A 383 13.76 3.97 -19.10
CA GLN A 383 14.28 4.98 -20.02
C GLN A 383 14.90 6.14 -19.22
N SER A 384 15.73 6.95 -19.86
CA SER A 384 16.45 8.05 -19.21
C SER A 384 15.97 9.39 -19.76
N GLY A 385 15.76 10.37 -18.87
CA GLY A 385 15.46 11.75 -19.22
C GLY A 385 14.12 11.95 -19.96
N ILE A 386 13.11 11.14 -19.65
CA ILE A 386 11.78 11.26 -20.27
C ILE A 386 10.73 11.80 -19.32
N SER A 387 9.88 12.67 -19.83
CA SER A 387 8.61 13.04 -19.19
C SER A 387 7.52 12.09 -19.66
N PHE A 388 6.70 11.61 -18.74
CA PHE A 388 5.61 10.69 -19.03
C PHE A 388 4.24 11.33 -18.72
N HIS A 389 3.19 10.88 -19.36
CA HIS A 389 1.83 11.36 -19.09
C HIS A 389 1.33 10.88 -17.72
N SER A 390 0.23 11.45 -17.24
CA SER A 390 -0.43 10.99 -16.01
C SER A 390 -1.08 9.62 -16.21
N PHE A 391 -1.05 8.78 -15.17
CA PHE A 391 -1.59 7.42 -15.20
C PHE A 391 -2.13 7.03 -13.81
N PRO A 392 -3.04 6.02 -13.70
CA PRO A 392 -3.57 5.54 -12.43
C PRO A 392 -2.53 4.83 -11.57
N ASN A 393 -2.58 5.01 -10.25
CA ASN A 393 -1.61 4.40 -9.33
C ASN A 393 -1.65 2.87 -9.27
N VAL A 394 -2.76 2.23 -9.66
CA VAL A 394 -2.86 0.77 -9.75
C VAL A 394 -1.94 0.18 -10.81
N ASP A 395 -1.51 0.97 -11.80
CA ASP A 395 -0.57 0.54 -12.86
C ASP A 395 0.86 0.35 -12.34
N VAL A 396 1.19 0.86 -11.15
CA VAL A 396 2.49 0.66 -10.50
C VAL A 396 2.72 -0.83 -10.19
N TYR A 397 1.68 -1.56 -9.80
CA TYR A 397 1.79 -2.99 -9.49
C TYR A 397 2.24 -3.83 -10.70
N PRO A 398 1.55 -3.83 -11.86
CA PRO A 398 2.00 -4.61 -13.01
C PRO A 398 3.35 -4.12 -13.56
N LEU A 399 3.69 -2.83 -13.45
CA LEU A 399 5.01 -2.30 -13.79
C LEU A 399 6.11 -2.95 -12.93
N MET A 400 5.92 -2.98 -11.61
CA MET A 400 6.86 -3.59 -10.67
C MET A 400 6.98 -5.09 -10.87
N ALA A 401 5.85 -5.80 -11.04
CA ALA A 401 5.83 -7.23 -11.30
C ALA A 401 6.60 -7.58 -12.58
N HIS A 402 6.43 -6.79 -13.65
CA HIS A 402 7.19 -6.95 -14.90
C HIS A 402 8.69 -6.76 -14.69
N ILE A 403 9.12 -5.72 -13.96
CA ILE A 403 10.54 -5.45 -13.66
C ILE A 403 11.16 -6.59 -12.84
N LEU A 404 10.42 -7.13 -11.90
CA LEU A 404 10.85 -8.25 -11.04
C LEU A 404 10.75 -9.61 -11.76
N GLY A 405 10.09 -9.68 -12.93
CA GLY A 405 9.90 -10.91 -13.68
C GLY A 405 8.94 -11.89 -13.00
N VAL A 406 8.09 -11.41 -12.08
CA VAL A 406 7.04 -12.22 -11.43
C VAL A 406 5.73 -12.13 -12.20
N THR A 407 4.91 -13.18 -12.13
CA THR A 407 3.57 -13.16 -12.71
C THR A 407 2.66 -12.32 -11.80
N PRO A 408 2.11 -11.19 -12.29
CA PRO A 408 1.20 -10.39 -11.49
C PRO A 408 -0.09 -11.16 -11.20
N ASN A 409 -0.65 -10.95 -10.01
CA ASN A 409 -2.01 -11.34 -9.74
C ASN A 409 -2.98 -10.51 -10.60
N PHE A 410 -4.20 -11.03 -10.80
CA PHE A 410 -5.25 -10.26 -11.46
C PHE A 410 -5.48 -8.94 -10.72
N GLY A 411 -5.58 -7.84 -11.47
CA GLY A 411 -5.75 -6.50 -10.92
C GLY A 411 -6.46 -5.57 -11.91
N ASP A 412 -6.73 -4.34 -11.47
CA ASP A 412 -7.31 -3.26 -12.26
C ASP A 412 -6.22 -2.52 -13.06
N GLY A 413 -4.96 -2.58 -12.58
CA GLY A 413 -3.82 -1.93 -13.21
C GLY A 413 -3.41 -2.57 -14.54
N LYS A 414 -2.88 -1.77 -15.46
CA LYS A 414 -2.51 -2.15 -16.82
C LYS A 414 -1.06 -1.82 -17.11
N LEU A 415 -0.27 -2.84 -17.45
CA LEU A 415 1.12 -2.64 -17.86
C LEU A 415 1.21 -1.81 -19.17
N GLU A 416 0.26 -1.98 -20.07
CA GLU A 416 0.22 -1.30 -21.36
C GLU A 416 0.24 0.22 -21.22
N ASP A 417 -0.38 0.76 -20.18
CA ASP A 417 -0.48 2.20 -19.94
C ASP A 417 0.85 2.80 -19.47
N VAL A 418 1.76 1.98 -18.90
CA VAL A 418 3.03 2.43 -18.30
C VAL A 418 4.29 1.78 -18.92
N GLN A 419 4.14 0.76 -19.77
CA GLN A 419 5.28 0.08 -20.38
C GLN A 419 6.21 1.00 -21.19
N GLY A 420 5.70 2.14 -21.68
CA GLY A 420 6.48 3.16 -22.35
C GLY A 420 7.55 3.82 -21.48
N MET A 421 7.54 3.60 -20.16
CA MET A 421 8.60 4.02 -19.24
C MET A 421 9.83 3.10 -19.30
N LEU A 422 9.64 1.85 -19.76
CA LEU A 422 10.69 0.84 -19.78
C LEU A 422 11.59 0.98 -21.01
N LYS A 423 12.85 0.60 -20.85
CA LYS A 423 13.74 0.42 -22.01
C LYS A 423 13.19 -0.69 -22.92
N PRO A 424 13.27 -0.52 -24.24
CA PRO A 424 12.92 -1.60 -25.15
C PRO A 424 13.78 -2.84 -24.83
N THR A 425 13.11 -3.99 -24.66
CA THR A 425 13.84 -5.27 -24.60
C THR A 425 14.52 -5.49 -25.94
N ALA A 426 15.83 -5.77 -25.91
CA ALA A 426 16.53 -6.14 -27.14
C ALA A 426 15.79 -7.33 -27.80
N PRO A 427 15.54 -7.31 -29.12
CA PRO A 427 14.93 -8.45 -29.78
C PRO A 427 15.80 -9.67 -29.53
N ALA A 428 15.18 -10.80 -29.16
CA ALA A 428 15.88 -12.07 -29.03
C ALA A 428 16.75 -12.30 -30.28
N PRO A 429 18.00 -12.75 -30.14
CA PRO A 429 18.84 -13.03 -31.29
C PRO A 429 18.09 -13.99 -32.22
N ALA A 430 17.91 -13.60 -33.49
CA ALA A 430 17.23 -14.42 -34.47
C ALA A 430 17.92 -15.80 -34.48
N THR A 431 17.20 -16.83 -34.14
CA THR A 431 17.70 -18.21 -34.28
C THR A 431 17.90 -18.42 -35.77
N ILE A 432 19.17 -18.39 -36.23
CA ILE A 432 19.53 -18.75 -37.59
C ILE A 432 19.26 -20.25 -37.68
N GLN A 433 18.22 -20.61 -38.43
CA GLN A 433 17.92 -22.00 -38.82
C GLN A 433 18.89 -22.48 -39.88
#